data_552820245f3a426857085758f3478322
#
_entry.id   552820245f3a426857085758f3478322
#
_cell.length_a   1.000
_cell.length_b   1.000
_cell.length_c   1.000
_cell.angle_alpha   90.00
_cell.angle_beta   90.00
_cell.angle_gamma   90.00
#
_symmetry.space_group_name_H-M   'P 1'
#
loop_
_entity.id
_entity.type
_entity.pdbx_description
1 polymer ?
#
loop_
_entity_poly.entity_id
_entity_poly.type
_entity_poly.pdbx_seq_one_letter_code
_entity_poly.pdbx_strand_id
1 'polypeptide(L)'
;MKNSSKQSVKMDMLHGSLFDKMLMFAMPLAACSILQQLFNSVGTAVVGRFASSEALAAVGSNSSVIALMVTLFSGISLGSNVVIANYIGQNDTKRIPRVVHTAVSLALLSGVFLLILGQFVAHPILLLMGAPKDIIHLATLYLRIYFLGMPFFMLYDFGASILRSIGDTRRPMYALIVSGIVNVILNLLFVVVFHMGVAGAGLATVGANATSAVQILYFLTHEELPIRLSFKSLTIDHDAVSKILKIGVPAGLQGMVFSLANVCIQSGINSFGAGGIAGSAVELNYEYFAYYLVNAFAQTVVTFTGQNYGAKDEERCKKIFRLGMLCSVISCGILSTIFVVFRTFFIGLFTSDPSVYHYAQLRFLIVLTFECLTSSYEISGGCLRGFGRSMTPAILTVFGSCVLRLIWLATVCNWFHDYELLMAIYPISWVLTGTMVLVAYFRTRKKLFL
;
A
#
# COMPACT_ATOMS: atom_id res chain seq x y z
N MET A 1 -37.97 -0.41 -21.29
CA MET A 1 -36.89 0.50 -20.86
C MET A 1 -36.65 0.39 -19.35
N LYS A 2 -35.97 -0.64 -18.84
CA LYS A 2 -35.63 -0.80 -17.40
C LYS A 2 -34.45 -1.76 -17.19
N ASN A 3 -33.36 -1.67 -17.96
CA ASN A 3 -32.18 -2.51 -17.75
C ASN A 3 -30.82 -1.83 -17.98
N SER A 4 -30.77 -0.47 -18.00
CA SER A 4 -29.53 0.23 -18.31
C SER A 4 -28.74 0.72 -17.08
N SER A 5 -29.24 0.56 -15.86
CA SER A 5 -28.58 1.11 -14.67
C SER A 5 -27.74 0.12 -13.84
N LYS A 6 -27.81 -1.18 -14.10
CA LYS A 6 -27.03 -2.20 -13.37
C LYS A 6 -25.73 -2.66 -14.05
N GLN A 7 -25.52 -2.31 -15.32
CA GLN A 7 -24.35 -2.73 -16.10
C GLN A 7 -23.07 -1.90 -15.85
N SER A 8 -23.12 -0.84 -15.06
CA SER A 8 -22.01 0.11 -14.93
C SER A 8 -20.91 -0.24 -13.91
N VAL A 9 -21.05 -1.33 -13.17
CA VAL A 9 -20.15 -1.63 -12.04
C VAL A 9 -19.07 -2.66 -12.38
N LYS A 10 -19.28 -3.54 -13.33
CA LYS A 10 -18.29 -4.56 -13.75
C LYS A 10 -17.55 -4.09 -15.00
N MET A 11 -16.24 -3.97 -14.90
CA MET A 11 -15.39 -3.58 -16.03
C MET A 11 -14.91 -4.83 -16.78
N ASP A 12 -15.26 -4.94 -18.08
CA ASP A 12 -14.68 -5.97 -18.94
C ASP A 12 -13.22 -5.63 -19.28
N MET A 13 -12.28 -6.38 -18.71
CA MET A 13 -10.84 -6.19 -18.91
C MET A 13 -10.29 -6.99 -20.08
N LEU A 14 -11.09 -7.91 -20.64
CA LEU A 14 -10.67 -8.80 -21.72
C LEU A 14 -10.88 -8.20 -23.11
N HIS A 15 -11.85 -7.30 -23.27
CA HIS A 15 -12.22 -6.74 -24.58
C HIS A 15 -12.21 -5.21 -24.56
N GLY A 16 -12.19 -4.59 -25.74
CA GLY A 16 -12.30 -3.14 -25.95
C GLY A 16 -11.05 -2.34 -25.58
N SER A 17 -11.22 -1.01 -25.40
CA SER A 17 -10.13 -0.08 -25.11
C SER A 17 -9.46 -0.39 -23.76
N LEU A 18 -8.13 -0.52 -23.75
CA LEU A 18 -7.35 -0.73 -22.53
C LEU A 18 -7.05 0.58 -21.81
N PHE A 19 -6.74 1.64 -22.56
CA PHE A 19 -6.30 2.92 -21.98
C PHE A 19 -7.36 3.50 -21.04
N ASP A 20 -8.58 3.68 -21.55
CA ASP A 20 -9.68 4.28 -20.77
C ASP A 20 -10.00 3.42 -19.52
N LYS A 21 -10.03 2.10 -19.71
CA LYS A 21 -10.34 1.15 -18.63
C LYS A 21 -9.26 1.13 -17.55
N MET A 22 -7.98 1.15 -17.94
CA MET A 22 -6.87 1.22 -16.99
C MET A 22 -6.87 2.54 -16.23
N LEU A 23 -7.17 3.65 -16.88
CA LEU A 23 -7.29 4.95 -16.23
C LEU A 23 -8.48 4.99 -15.26
N MET A 24 -9.66 4.53 -15.70
CA MET A 24 -10.85 4.44 -14.86
C MET A 24 -10.67 3.51 -13.65
N PHE A 25 -9.81 2.51 -13.76
CA PHE A 25 -9.49 1.60 -12.67
C PHE A 25 -8.44 2.19 -11.72
N ALA A 26 -7.40 2.85 -12.25
CA ALA A 26 -6.30 3.42 -11.46
C ALA A 26 -6.71 4.64 -10.64
N MET A 27 -7.57 5.52 -11.18
CA MET A 27 -7.94 6.77 -10.50
C MET A 27 -8.60 6.57 -9.13
N PRO A 28 -9.59 5.66 -8.95
CA PRO A 28 -10.11 5.38 -7.63
C PRO A 28 -9.07 4.77 -6.67
N LEU A 29 -8.10 3.98 -7.17
CA LEU A 29 -7.03 3.44 -6.34
C LEU A 29 -6.08 4.53 -5.83
N ALA A 30 -5.69 5.46 -6.71
CA ALA A 30 -4.90 6.62 -6.31
C ALA A 30 -5.65 7.47 -5.27
N ALA A 31 -6.94 7.74 -5.52
CA ALA A 31 -7.80 8.45 -4.58
C ALA A 31 -7.89 7.75 -3.22
N CYS A 32 -8.01 6.41 -3.18
CA CYS A 32 -7.98 5.62 -1.95
C CYS A 32 -6.71 5.88 -1.14
N SER A 33 -5.53 5.81 -1.78
CA SER A 33 -4.25 5.99 -1.09
C SER A 33 -4.10 7.42 -0.53
N ILE A 34 -4.48 8.42 -1.32
CA ILE A 34 -4.46 9.82 -0.90
C ILE A 34 -5.42 10.06 0.27
N LEU A 35 -6.65 9.54 0.19
CA LEU A 35 -7.64 9.67 1.25
C LEU A 35 -7.21 8.98 2.54
N GLN A 36 -6.63 7.79 2.47
CA GLN A 36 -6.06 7.11 3.63
C GLN A 36 -4.99 7.95 4.31
N GLN A 37 -4.08 8.54 3.53
CA GLN A 37 -3.05 9.42 4.07
C GLN A 37 -3.64 10.66 4.75
N LEU A 38 -4.64 11.29 4.13
CA LEU A 38 -5.33 12.44 4.71
C LEU A 38 -6.03 12.09 6.01
N PHE A 39 -6.77 10.98 6.06
CA PHE A 39 -7.46 10.56 7.30
C PHE A 39 -6.48 10.22 8.42
N ASN A 40 -5.36 9.57 8.12
CA ASN A 40 -4.30 9.32 9.09
C ASN A 40 -3.72 10.64 9.63
N SER A 41 -3.47 11.61 8.74
CA SER A 41 -2.95 12.93 9.12
C SER A 41 -3.94 13.69 10.01
N VAL A 42 -5.24 13.66 9.69
CA VAL A 42 -6.29 14.28 10.52
C VAL A 42 -6.35 13.62 11.90
N GLY A 43 -6.33 12.29 11.98
CA GLY A 43 -6.32 11.56 13.25
C GLY A 43 -5.13 11.94 14.14
N THR A 44 -3.93 12.00 13.55
CA THR A 44 -2.70 12.42 14.24
C THR A 44 -2.79 13.88 14.69
N ALA A 45 -3.33 14.78 13.86
CA ALA A 45 -3.51 16.20 14.20
C ALA A 45 -4.51 16.39 15.36
N VAL A 46 -5.60 15.62 15.40
CA VAL A 46 -6.57 15.67 16.52
C VAL A 46 -5.90 15.24 17.82
N VAL A 47 -5.13 14.13 17.81
CA VAL A 47 -4.38 13.70 19.01
C VAL A 47 -3.35 14.77 19.42
N GLY A 48 -2.59 15.32 18.49
CA GLY A 48 -1.56 16.32 18.77
C GLY A 48 -2.11 17.63 19.32
N ARG A 49 -3.33 18.01 18.93
CA ARG A 49 -3.92 19.28 19.37
C ARG A 49 -4.77 19.17 20.64
N PHE A 50 -5.43 18.04 20.86
CA PHE A 50 -6.44 17.88 21.92
C PHE A 50 -6.08 16.83 22.97
N ALA A 51 -5.02 16.04 22.76
CA ALA A 51 -4.46 15.16 23.76
C ALA A 51 -3.11 15.73 24.29
N SER A 52 -2.23 14.88 24.83
CA SER A 52 -0.92 15.33 25.29
C SER A 52 0.19 15.10 24.23
N SER A 53 1.34 15.75 24.42
CA SER A 53 2.53 15.52 23.59
C SER A 53 3.02 14.06 23.68
N GLU A 54 2.88 13.44 24.86
CA GLU A 54 3.19 12.03 25.07
C GLU A 54 2.23 11.12 24.28
N ALA A 55 0.95 11.50 24.17
CA ALA A 55 -0.03 10.77 23.36
C ALA A 55 0.31 10.84 21.88
N LEU A 56 0.72 12.00 21.36
CA LEU A 56 1.18 12.16 20.00
C LEU A 56 2.43 11.32 19.71
N ALA A 57 3.41 11.37 20.61
CA ALA A 57 4.63 10.58 20.52
C ALA A 57 4.33 9.07 20.57
N ALA A 58 3.38 8.64 21.40
CA ALA A 58 2.94 7.25 21.51
C ALA A 58 2.29 6.76 20.21
N VAL A 59 1.41 7.56 19.57
CA VAL A 59 0.81 7.22 18.29
C VAL A 59 1.88 7.15 17.18
N GLY A 60 2.78 8.12 17.15
CA GLY A 60 3.86 8.19 16.16
C GLY A 60 4.83 7.00 16.24
N SER A 61 5.22 6.58 17.45
CA SER A 61 6.13 5.44 17.65
C SER A 61 5.57 4.11 17.16
N ASN A 62 4.24 3.96 17.11
CA ASN A 62 3.57 2.75 16.64
C ASN A 62 3.49 2.65 15.11
N SER A 63 3.66 3.75 14.38
CA SER A 63 3.44 3.80 12.92
C SER A 63 4.28 2.78 12.16
N SER A 64 5.53 2.58 12.55
CA SER A 64 6.44 1.61 11.90
C SER A 64 6.00 0.16 12.11
N VAL A 65 5.57 -0.20 13.34
CA VAL A 65 5.08 -1.55 13.63
C VAL A 65 3.81 -1.84 12.83
N ILE A 66 2.89 -0.89 12.85
CA ILE A 66 1.63 -0.97 12.11
C ILE A 66 1.90 -1.12 10.61
N ALA A 67 2.79 -0.29 10.06
CA ALA A 67 3.15 -0.34 8.65
C ALA A 67 3.72 -1.70 8.24
N LEU A 68 4.63 -2.28 9.04
CA LEU A 68 5.20 -3.60 8.78
C LEU A 68 4.12 -4.69 8.72
N MET A 69 3.21 -4.70 9.70
CA MET A 69 2.15 -5.71 9.79
C MET A 69 1.12 -5.53 8.67
N VAL A 70 0.65 -4.30 8.45
CA VAL A 70 -0.29 -3.98 7.39
C VAL A 70 0.27 -4.38 6.02
N THR A 71 1.51 -4.00 5.72
CA THR A 71 2.13 -4.28 4.42
C THR A 71 2.26 -5.78 4.14
N LEU A 72 2.62 -6.58 5.15
CA LEU A 72 2.72 -8.04 5.00
C LEU A 72 1.37 -8.66 4.61
N PHE A 73 0.32 -8.30 5.35
CA PHE A 73 -0.99 -8.91 5.13
C PHE A 73 -1.72 -8.34 3.91
N SER A 74 -1.49 -7.07 3.56
CA SER A 74 -1.96 -6.50 2.29
C SER A 74 -1.31 -7.19 1.08
N GLY A 75 -0.06 -7.63 1.21
CA GLY A 75 0.56 -8.50 0.20
C GLY A 75 -0.19 -9.82 0.04
N ILE A 76 -0.64 -10.44 1.14
CA ILE A 76 -1.41 -11.69 1.08
C ILE A 76 -2.77 -11.46 0.43
N SER A 77 -3.45 -10.36 0.72
CA SER A 77 -4.72 -10.00 0.09
C SER A 77 -4.59 -9.80 -1.42
N LEU A 78 -3.45 -9.24 -1.88
CA LEU A 78 -3.12 -9.13 -3.30
C LEU A 78 -3.06 -10.50 -3.98
N GLY A 79 -2.58 -11.53 -3.28
CA GLY A 79 -2.61 -12.91 -3.77
C GLY A 79 -4.02 -13.37 -4.13
N SER A 80 -5.03 -13.02 -3.32
CA SER A 80 -6.44 -13.31 -3.61
C SER A 80 -6.91 -12.60 -4.87
N ASN A 81 -6.55 -11.33 -5.08
CA ASN A 81 -6.87 -10.59 -6.29
C ASN A 81 -6.35 -11.32 -7.54
N VAL A 82 -5.06 -11.68 -7.54
CA VAL A 82 -4.41 -12.33 -8.69
C VAL A 82 -5.03 -13.68 -9.01
N VAL A 83 -5.28 -14.51 -7.99
CA VAL A 83 -5.85 -15.86 -8.20
C VAL A 83 -7.26 -15.76 -8.78
N ILE A 84 -8.11 -14.88 -8.23
CA ILE A 84 -9.47 -14.67 -8.73
C ILE A 84 -9.44 -14.08 -10.14
N ALA A 85 -8.62 -13.07 -10.40
CA ALA A 85 -8.45 -12.46 -11.71
C ALA A 85 -8.04 -13.50 -12.78
N ASN A 86 -7.10 -14.39 -12.45
CA ASN A 86 -6.70 -15.49 -13.33
C ASN A 86 -7.87 -16.43 -13.66
N TYR A 87 -8.68 -16.83 -12.66
CA TYR A 87 -9.83 -17.69 -12.91
C TYR A 87 -10.95 -17.00 -13.69
N ILE A 88 -11.13 -15.69 -13.50
CA ILE A 88 -12.04 -14.90 -14.34
C ILE A 88 -11.58 -14.94 -15.79
N GLY A 89 -10.28 -14.72 -16.05
CA GLY A 89 -9.70 -14.80 -17.38
C GLY A 89 -9.86 -16.19 -18.02
N GLN A 90 -9.74 -17.26 -17.23
CA GLN A 90 -9.98 -18.64 -17.67
C GLN A 90 -11.46 -18.98 -17.86
N ASN A 91 -12.39 -18.09 -17.49
CA ASN A 91 -13.83 -18.35 -17.43
C ASN A 91 -14.20 -19.56 -16.53
N ASP A 92 -13.40 -19.81 -15.49
CA ASP A 92 -13.62 -20.92 -14.55
C ASP A 92 -14.57 -20.51 -13.40
N THR A 93 -15.84 -20.44 -13.73
CA THR A 93 -16.90 -20.04 -12.78
C THR A 93 -17.07 -21.00 -11.59
N LYS A 94 -16.52 -22.23 -11.66
CA LYS A 94 -16.63 -23.23 -10.59
C LYS A 94 -15.59 -23.00 -9.49
N ARG A 95 -14.38 -22.52 -9.84
CA ARG A 95 -13.31 -22.29 -8.87
C ARG A 95 -13.40 -20.92 -8.20
N ILE A 96 -13.95 -19.91 -8.86
CA ILE A 96 -14.07 -18.55 -8.32
C ILE A 96 -14.75 -18.53 -6.94
N PRO A 97 -15.94 -19.14 -6.72
CA PRO A 97 -16.58 -19.11 -5.40
C PRO A 97 -15.72 -19.73 -4.30
N ARG A 98 -15.01 -20.82 -4.59
CA ARG A 98 -14.11 -21.45 -3.61
C ARG A 98 -13.00 -20.51 -3.17
N VAL A 99 -12.38 -19.81 -4.12
CA VAL A 99 -11.31 -18.83 -3.82
C VAL A 99 -11.86 -17.63 -3.06
N VAL A 100 -13.04 -17.12 -3.40
CA VAL A 100 -13.70 -16.02 -2.69
C VAL A 100 -13.97 -16.38 -1.23
N HIS A 101 -14.58 -17.54 -0.98
CA HIS A 101 -14.86 -18.00 0.39
C HIS A 101 -13.56 -18.28 1.18
N THR A 102 -12.57 -18.88 0.53
CA THR A 102 -11.23 -19.09 1.14
C THR A 102 -10.55 -17.77 1.47
N ALA A 103 -10.61 -16.77 0.59
CA ALA A 103 -10.01 -15.45 0.83
C ALA A 103 -10.64 -14.75 2.04
N VAL A 104 -11.96 -14.79 2.18
CA VAL A 104 -12.66 -14.23 3.35
C VAL A 104 -12.35 -15.03 4.62
N SER A 105 -12.26 -16.35 4.54
CA SER A 105 -11.84 -17.20 5.67
C SER A 105 -10.40 -16.88 6.11
N LEU A 106 -9.48 -16.69 5.16
CA LEU A 106 -8.11 -16.23 5.45
C LEU A 106 -8.07 -14.84 6.08
N ALA A 107 -8.92 -13.93 5.63
CA ALA A 107 -9.03 -12.59 6.22
C ALA A 107 -9.44 -12.68 7.70
N LEU A 108 -10.45 -13.49 8.02
CA LEU A 108 -10.89 -13.71 9.39
C LEU A 108 -9.81 -14.36 10.25
N LEU A 109 -9.20 -15.45 9.76
CA LEU A 109 -8.16 -16.17 10.49
C LEU A 109 -6.92 -15.29 10.72
N SER A 110 -6.44 -14.59 9.71
CA SER A 110 -5.30 -13.68 9.84
C SER A 110 -5.62 -12.50 10.75
N GLY A 111 -6.83 -11.94 10.65
CA GLY A 111 -7.29 -10.87 11.52
C GLY A 111 -7.37 -11.28 12.98
N VAL A 112 -7.96 -12.44 13.27
CA VAL A 112 -8.02 -12.99 14.65
C VAL A 112 -6.62 -13.36 15.15
N PHE A 113 -5.77 -13.95 14.31
CA PHE A 113 -4.38 -14.23 14.64
C PHE A 113 -3.63 -12.95 15.06
N LEU A 114 -3.74 -11.87 14.25
CA LEU A 114 -3.12 -10.59 14.57
C LEU A 114 -3.70 -9.93 15.81
N LEU A 115 -5.01 -10.03 16.03
CA LEU A 115 -5.66 -9.54 17.23
C LEU A 115 -5.04 -10.20 18.46
N ILE A 116 -4.94 -11.54 18.46
CA ILE A 116 -4.36 -12.30 19.58
C ILE A 116 -2.86 -11.98 19.72
N LEU A 117 -2.10 -12.09 18.64
CA LEU A 117 -0.66 -11.81 18.63
C LEU A 117 -0.36 -10.41 19.15
N GLY A 118 -1.13 -9.41 18.72
CA GLY A 118 -0.96 -8.02 19.12
C GLY A 118 -1.09 -7.78 20.62
N GLN A 119 -1.96 -8.54 21.32
CA GLN A 119 -2.09 -8.40 22.77
C GLN A 119 -0.82 -8.81 23.52
N PHE A 120 -0.11 -9.83 23.01
CA PHE A 120 1.10 -10.34 23.66
C PHE A 120 2.38 -9.63 23.19
N VAL A 121 2.45 -9.29 21.90
CA VAL A 121 3.68 -8.77 21.26
C VAL A 121 3.79 -7.25 21.33
N ALA A 122 2.70 -6.51 21.59
CA ALA A 122 2.70 -5.06 21.59
C ALA A 122 3.77 -4.44 22.51
N HIS A 123 3.83 -4.87 23.76
CA HIS A 123 4.82 -4.33 24.71
C HIS A 123 6.26 -4.78 24.41
N PRO A 124 6.56 -6.07 24.17
CA PRO A 124 7.91 -6.52 23.82
C PRO A 124 8.48 -5.87 22.57
N ILE A 125 7.68 -5.70 21.51
CA ILE A 125 8.17 -5.12 20.27
C ILE A 125 8.52 -3.62 20.43
N LEU A 126 7.77 -2.88 21.22
CA LEU A 126 8.06 -1.47 21.52
C LEU A 126 9.32 -1.33 22.37
N LEU A 127 9.57 -2.25 23.31
CA LEU A 127 10.82 -2.32 24.05
C LEU A 127 12.02 -2.56 23.13
N LEU A 128 11.91 -3.55 22.22
CA LEU A 128 12.97 -3.85 21.24
C LEU A 128 13.25 -2.67 20.30
N MET A 129 12.24 -1.86 20.00
CA MET A 129 12.39 -0.65 19.19
C MET A 129 12.95 0.55 19.97
N GLY A 130 13.20 0.40 21.27
CA GLY A 130 13.74 1.47 22.10
C GLY A 130 12.74 2.58 22.41
N ALA A 131 11.45 2.28 22.47
CA ALA A 131 10.44 3.27 22.86
C ALA A 131 10.76 3.88 24.24
N PRO A 132 10.70 5.24 24.38
CA PRO A 132 10.99 5.91 25.63
C PRO A 132 10.09 5.42 26.77
N LYS A 133 10.65 5.29 27.99
CA LYS A 133 9.92 4.76 29.16
C LYS A 133 8.67 5.58 29.50
N ASP A 134 8.72 6.88 29.23
CA ASP A 134 7.63 7.83 29.55
C ASP A 134 6.38 7.60 28.68
N ILE A 135 6.54 7.10 27.45
CA ILE A 135 5.43 6.90 26.50
C ILE A 135 5.07 5.43 26.28
N ILE A 136 5.90 4.48 26.74
CA ILE A 136 5.75 3.05 26.40
C ILE A 136 4.39 2.49 26.83
N HIS A 137 3.86 2.95 27.96
CA HIS A 137 2.54 2.51 28.43
C HIS A 137 1.43 2.96 27.49
N LEU A 138 1.45 4.24 27.07
CA LEU A 138 0.48 4.80 26.13
C LEU A 138 0.63 4.16 24.74
N ALA A 139 1.86 3.97 24.28
CA ALA A 139 2.14 3.32 23.00
C ALA A 139 1.66 1.85 22.99
N THR A 140 1.88 1.11 24.09
CA THR A 140 1.38 -0.26 24.23
C THR A 140 -0.14 -0.31 24.23
N LEU A 141 -0.80 0.59 24.95
CA LEU A 141 -2.26 0.69 24.99
C LEU A 141 -2.83 0.97 23.59
N TYR A 142 -2.27 1.96 22.88
CA TYR A 142 -2.70 2.28 21.51
C TYR A 142 -2.54 1.08 20.58
N LEU A 143 -1.37 0.43 20.61
CA LEU A 143 -1.08 -0.70 19.73
C LEU A 143 -2.01 -1.89 20.01
N ARG A 144 -2.27 -2.20 21.27
CA ARG A 144 -3.24 -3.24 21.65
C ARG A 144 -4.64 -2.94 21.14
N ILE A 145 -5.11 -1.69 21.31
CA ILE A 145 -6.43 -1.27 20.80
C ILE A 145 -6.44 -1.34 19.27
N TYR A 146 -5.38 -0.88 18.60
CA TYR A 146 -5.27 -0.97 17.14
C TYR A 146 -5.42 -2.41 16.65
N PHE A 147 -4.77 -3.38 17.33
CA PHE A 147 -4.86 -4.79 16.97
C PHE A 147 -6.27 -5.39 17.17
N LEU A 148 -7.13 -4.83 18.04
CA LEU A 148 -8.55 -5.21 18.10
C LEU A 148 -9.28 -4.93 16.78
N GLY A 149 -8.84 -3.94 16.02
CA GLY A 149 -9.39 -3.59 14.71
C GLY A 149 -8.89 -4.46 13.56
N MET A 150 -7.88 -5.32 13.75
CA MET A 150 -7.26 -6.07 12.66
C MET A 150 -8.21 -7.05 11.94
N PRO A 151 -9.14 -7.74 12.59
CA PRO A 151 -10.12 -8.57 11.88
C PRO A 151 -10.94 -7.76 10.87
N PHE A 152 -11.36 -6.55 11.23
CA PHE A 152 -12.10 -5.66 10.36
C PHE A 152 -11.24 -5.13 9.21
N PHE A 153 -10.00 -4.73 9.51
CA PHE A 153 -9.04 -4.28 8.50
C PHE A 153 -8.77 -5.38 7.47
N MET A 154 -8.52 -6.61 7.92
CA MET A 154 -8.31 -7.76 7.03
C MET A 154 -9.53 -8.06 6.16
N LEU A 155 -10.73 -8.02 6.72
CA LEU A 155 -11.97 -8.21 5.96
C LEU A 155 -12.14 -7.15 4.88
N TYR A 156 -11.84 -5.87 5.19
CA TYR A 156 -11.86 -4.81 4.20
C TYR A 156 -10.84 -5.06 3.09
N ASP A 157 -9.59 -5.36 3.44
CA ASP A 157 -8.50 -5.46 2.47
C ASP A 157 -8.67 -6.65 1.51
N PHE A 158 -9.00 -7.83 2.04
CA PHE A 158 -9.30 -9.00 1.22
C PHE A 158 -10.58 -8.82 0.40
N GLY A 159 -11.62 -8.25 0.97
CA GLY A 159 -12.86 -7.97 0.26
C GLY A 159 -12.68 -6.93 -0.85
N ALA A 160 -11.89 -5.89 -0.61
CA ALA A 160 -11.49 -4.93 -1.63
C ALA A 160 -10.69 -5.61 -2.75
N SER A 161 -9.78 -6.53 -2.41
CA SER A 161 -9.01 -7.32 -3.38
C SER A 161 -9.90 -8.20 -4.25
N ILE A 162 -10.94 -8.81 -3.69
CA ILE A 162 -11.96 -9.56 -4.43
C ILE A 162 -12.71 -8.64 -5.40
N LEU A 163 -13.19 -7.48 -4.95
CA LEU A 163 -13.89 -6.53 -5.81
C LEU A 163 -13.00 -5.97 -6.93
N ARG A 164 -11.73 -5.68 -6.63
CA ARG A 164 -10.74 -5.25 -7.63
C ARG A 164 -10.54 -6.31 -8.72
N SER A 165 -10.56 -7.60 -8.36
CA SER A 165 -10.37 -8.68 -9.34
C SER A 165 -11.42 -8.73 -10.44
N ILE A 166 -12.64 -8.19 -10.19
CA ILE A 166 -13.74 -8.05 -11.14
C ILE A 166 -13.82 -6.69 -11.82
N GLY A 167 -12.85 -5.82 -11.56
CA GLY A 167 -12.81 -4.49 -12.14
C GLY A 167 -13.52 -3.40 -11.34
N ASP A 168 -13.90 -3.68 -10.11
CA ASP A 168 -14.56 -2.69 -9.27
C ASP A 168 -13.61 -2.09 -8.24
N THR A 169 -13.15 -0.88 -8.51
CA THR A 169 -12.34 -0.07 -7.58
C THR A 169 -13.16 1.01 -6.90
N ARG A 170 -14.38 1.29 -7.37
CA ARG A 170 -15.22 2.38 -6.85
C ARG A 170 -15.87 2.01 -5.53
N ARG A 171 -16.44 0.80 -5.41
CA ARG A 171 -17.08 0.38 -4.16
C ARG A 171 -16.10 0.32 -2.98
N PRO A 172 -14.89 -0.25 -3.09
CA PRO A 172 -13.86 -0.12 -2.06
C PRO A 172 -13.50 1.33 -1.71
N MET A 173 -13.45 2.22 -2.71
CA MET A 173 -13.20 3.65 -2.48
C MET A 173 -14.34 4.29 -1.68
N TYR A 174 -15.61 4.04 -2.02
CA TYR A 174 -16.74 4.57 -1.25
C TYR A 174 -16.75 4.06 0.18
N ALA A 175 -16.46 2.77 0.40
CA ALA A 175 -16.35 2.21 1.75
C ALA A 175 -15.24 2.93 2.55
N LEU A 176 -14.13 3.27 1.91
CA LEU A 176 -13.03 4.00 2.53
C LEU A 176 -13.41 5.45 2.86
N ILE A 177 -14.10 6.15 1.95
CA ILE A 177 -14.56 7.53 2.20
C ILE A 177 -15.48 7.57 3.41
N VAL A 178 -16.47 6.69 3.46
CA VAL A 178 -17.43 6.64 4.59
C VAL A 178 -16.70 6.29 5.89
N SER A 179 -15.82 5.30 5.87
CA SER A 179 -15.05 4.92 7.06
C SER A 179 -14.10 6.02 7.53
N GLY A 180 -13.52 6.79 6.59
CA GLY A 180 -12.66 7.93 6.92
C GLY A 180 -13.45 9.07 7.58
N ILE A 181 -14.64 9.38 7.09
CA ILE A 181 -15.53 10.36 7.74
C ILE A 181 -15.90 9.88 9.14
N VAL A 182 -16.28 8.60 9.29
CA VAL A 182 -16.56 8.00 10.61
C VAL A 182 -15.34 8.08 11.53
N ASN A 183 -14.12 7.81 11.00
CA ASN A 183 -12.88 7.94 11.76
C ASN A 183 -12.69 9.34 12.33
N VAL A 184 -12.89 10.38 11.51
CA VAL A 184 -12.78 11.78 11.95
C VAL A 184 -13.81 12.11 13.03
N ILE A 185 -15.06 11.72 12.82
CA ILE A 185 -16.15 11.94 13.80
C ILE A 185 -15.84 11.24 15.12
N LEU A 186 -15.43 9.96 15.08
CA LEU A 186 -15.11 9.19 16.27
C LEU A 186 -13.84 9.72 16.97
N ASN A 187 -12.82 10.19 16.23
CA ASN A 187 -11.66 10.84 16.83
C ASN A 187 -12.08 12.12 17.59
N LEU A 188 -12.91 12.96 17.00
CA LEU A 188 -13.43 14.16 17.68
C LEU A 188 -14.25 13.77 18.91
N LEU A 189 -15.12 12.79 18.80
CA LEU A 189 -15.97 12.35 19.92
C LEU A 189 -15.14 11.75 21.06
N PHE A 190 -14.26 10.80 20.77
CA PHE A 190 -13.52 10.08 21.81
C PHE A 190 -12.35 10.89 22.39
N VAL A 191 -11.62 11.63 21.53
CA VAL A 191 -10.45 12.39 21.99
C VAL A 191 -10.84 13.74 22.55
N VAL A 192 -11.76 14.47 21.90
CA VAL A 192 -12.10 15.84 22.29
C VAL A 192 -13.24 15.88 23.31
N VAL A 193 -14.33 15.14 23.08
CA VAL A 193 -15.51 15.20 23.97
C VAL A 193 -15.33 14.29 25.19
N PHE A 194 -14.90 13.03 24.98
CA PHE A 194 -14.74 12.06 26.07
C PHE A 194 -13.35 12.08 26.72
N HIS A 195 -12.41 12.88 26.20
CA HIS A 195 -11.03 13.01 26.72
C HIS A 195 -10.29 11.68 26.89
N MET A 196 -10.56 10.71 25.99
CA MET A 196 -9.95 9.37 26.08
C MET A 196 -8.49 9.32 25.58
N GLY A 197 -7.95 10.42 25.06
CA GLY A 197 -6.57 10.51 24.57
C GLY A 197 -6.21 9.42 23.54
N VAL A 198 -5.13 8.71 23.81
CA VAL A 198 -4.61 7.65 22.93
C VAL A 198 -5.61 6.50 22.72
N ALA A 199 -6.32 6.11 23.78
CA ALA A 199 -7.32 5.04 23.70
C ALA A 199 -8.47 5.43 22.77
N GLY A 200 -8.90 6.71 22.81
CA GLY A 200 -9.93 7.25 21.93
C GLY A 200 -9.52 7.19 20.47
N ALA A 201 -8.29 7.55 20.13
CA ALA A 201 -7.78 7.49 18.78
C ALA A 201 -7.70 6.05 18.24
N GLY A 202 -7.27 5.11 19.08
CA GLY A 202 -7.27 3.68 18.76
C GLY A 202 -8.67 3.16 18.48
N LEU A 203 -9.64 3.45 19.35
CA LEU A 203 -11.03 3.03 19.19
C LEU A 203 -11.71 3.68 17.99
N ALA A 204 -11.39 4.94 17.66
CA ALA A 204 -11.86 5.59 16.45
C ALA A 204 -11.39 4.84 15.18
N THR A 205 -10.15 4.38 15.17
CA THR A 205 -9.60 3.57 14.08
C THR A 205 -10.29 2.20 13.98
N VAL A 206 -10.55 1.54 15.11
CA VAL A 206 -11.30 0.27 15.15
C VAL A 206 -12.72 0.46 14.59
N GLY A 207 -13.42 1.51 15.01
CA GLY A 207 -14.76 1.82 14.51
C GLY A 207 -14.80 2.13 13.02
N ALA A 208 -13.81 2.85 12.51
CA ALA A 208 -13.67 3.12 11.08
C ALA A 208 -13.42 1.83 10.28
N ASN A 209 -12.51 0.97 10.74
CA ASN A 209 -12.23 -0.32 10.12
C ASN A 209 -13.47 -1.23 10.12
N ALA A 210 -14.23 -1.26 11.23
CA ALA A 210 -15.49 -1.99 11.30
C ALA A 210 -16.49 -1.48 10.28
N THR A 211 -16.61 -0.16 10.12
CA THR A 211 -17.50 0.48 9.14
C THR A 211 -17.15 0.07 7.71
N SER A 212 -15.86 0.09 7.33
CA SER A 212 -15.44 -0.34 5.99
C SER A 212 -15.64 -1.84 5.76
N ALA A 213 -15.36 -2.67 6.78
CA ALA A 213 -15.57 -4.12 6.71
C ALA A 213 -17.05 -4.48 6.49
N VAL A 214 -17.96 -3.86 7.24
CA VAL A 214 -19.40 -4.07 7.08
C VAL A 214 -19.86 -3.72 5.67
N GLN A 215 -19.41 -2.58 5.13
CA GLN A 215 -19.77 -2.17 3.77
C GLN A 215 -19.24 -3.13 2.72
N ILE A 216 -17.99 -3.57 2.83
CA ILE A 216 -17.40 -4.55 1.89
C ILE A 216 -18.14 -5.89 1.96
N LEU A 217 -18.46 -6.39 3.15
CA LEU A 217 -19.25 -7.62 3.31
C LEU A 217 -20.66 -7.47 2.73
N TYR A 218 -21.29 -6.31 2.93
CA TYR A 218 -22.56 -5.99 2.30
C TYR A 218 -22.47 -6.06 0.78
N PHE A 219 -21.45 -5.44 0.17
CA PHE A 219 -21.26 -5.51 -1.28
C PHE A 219 -21.04 -6.93 -1.79
N LEU A 220 -20.20 -7.73 -1.10
CA LEU A 220 -19.89 -9.09 -1.51
C LEU A 220 -21.10 -10.03 -1.36
N THR A 221 -21.93 -9.86 -0.33
CA THR A 221 -23.13 -10.69 -0.12
C THR A 221 -24.26 -10.38 -1.10
N HIS A 222 -24.30 -9.15 -1.63
CA HIS A 222 -25.30 -8.71 -2.61
C HIS A 222 -24.78 -8.75 -4.06
N GLU A 223 -23.59 -9.34 -4.28
CA GLU A 223 -23.01 -9.49 -5.61
C GLU A 223 -23.68 -10.68 -6.35
N GLU A 224 -23.52 -10.70 -7.68
CA GLU A 224 -23.96 -11.83 -8.50
C GLU A 224 -22.93 -12.97 -8.47
N LEU A 225 -23.40 -14.19 -8.78
CA LEU A 225 -22.50 -15.33 -8.99
C LEU A 225 -21.54 -15.03 -10.18
N PRO A 226 -20.28 -15.49 -10.15
CA PRO A 226 -19.73 -16.48 -9.19
C PRO A 226 -19.03 -15.85 -7.95
N ILE A 227 -19.09 -14.54 -7.73
CA ILE A 227 -18.31 -13.83 -6.69
C ILE A 227 -19.11 -13.63 -5.40
N ARG A 228 -20.39 -13.90 -5.42
CA ARG A 228 -21.27 -13.73 -4.26
C ARG A 228 -20.75 -14.49 -3.04
N LEU A 229 -20.56 -13.75 -1.94
CA LEU A 229 -20.23 -14.33 -0.65
C LEU A 229 -21.47 -14.89 0.05
N SER A 230 -21.37 -16.14 0.51
CA SER A 230 -22.36 -16.77 1.38
C SER A 230 -21.67 -17.22 2.67
N PHE A 231 -22.09 -16.71 3.81
CA PHE A 231 -21.52 -17.11 5.11
C PHE A 231 -21.72 -18.58 5.42
N LYS A 232 -22.77 -19.21 4.86
CA LYS A 232 -23.05 -20.66 5.03
C LYS A 232 -22.08 -21.55 4.23
N SER A 233 -21.41 -20.97 3.25
CA SER A 233 -20.49 -21.68 2.34
C SER A 233 -19.02 -21.33 2.61
N LEU A 234 -18.72 -20.70 3.73
CA LEU A 234 -17.33 -20.42 4.10
C LEU A 234 -16.56 -21.74 4.24
N THR A 235 -15.53 -21.86 3.43
CA THR A 235 -14.68 -23.06 3.34
C THR A 235 -13.23 -22.63 3.17
N ILE A 236 -12.32 -23.50 3.55
CA ILE A 236 -10.89 -23.33 3.31
C ILE A 236 -10.48 -24.40 2.29
N ASP A 237 -10.28 -23.96 1.06
CA ASP A 237 -9.75 -24.80 -0.01
C ASP A 237 -8.21 -24.73 0.00
N HIS A 238 -7.55 -25.86 0.25
CA HIS A 238 -6.10 -25.93 0.37
C HIS A 238 -5.36 -25.50 -0.91
N ASP A 239 -5.90 -25.80 -2.10
CA ASP A 239 -5.32 -25.36 -3.37
C ASP A 239 -5.41 -23.84 -3.51
N ALA A 240 -6.56 -23.27 -3.16
CA ALA A 240 -6.75 -21.82 -3.15
C ALA A 240 -5.81 -21.13 -2.14
N VAL A 241 -5.69 -21.64 -0.91
CA VAL A 241 -4.77 -21.13 0.10
C VAL A 241 -3.33 -21.15 -0.42
N SER A 242 -2.88 -22.29 -0.94
CA SER A 242 -1.53 -22.43 -1.48
C SER A 242 -1.23 -21.42 -2.58
N LYS A 243 -2.17 -21.20 -3.51
CA LYS A 243 -2.00 -20.23 -4.60
C LYS A 243 -2.00 -18.79 -4.10
N ILE A 244 -2.89 -18.44 -3.17
CA ILE A 244 -2.96 -17.11 -2.57
C ILE A 244 -1.64 -16.82 -1.83
N LEU A 245 -1.18 -17.73 -0.98
CA LEU A 245 0.05 -17.54 -0.20
C LEU A 245 1.29 -17.52 -1.07
N LYS A 246 1.38 -18.35 -2.11
CA LYS A 246 2.52 -18.37 -3.06
C LYS A 246 2.71 -17.04 -3.78
N ILE A 247 1.65 -16.29 -3.98
CA ILE A 247 1.69 -14.96 -4.60
C ILE A 247 1.80 -13.88 -3.53
N GLY A 248 0.99 -13.97 -2.49
CA GLY A 248 0.82 -12.92 -1.50
C GLY A 248 1.96 -12.80 -0.51
N VAL A 249 2.49 -13.91 0.00
CA VAL A 249 3.59 -13.87 0.99
C VAL A 249 4.84 -13.21 0.43
N PRO A 250 5.34 -13.55 -0.79
CA PRO A 250 6.49 -12.83 -1.34
C PRO A 250 6.24 -11.34 -1.54
N ALA A 251 5.03 -10.95 -1.97
CA ALA A 251 4.67 -9.54 -2.14
C ALA A 251 4.63 -8.80 -0.79
N GLY A 252 4.06 -9.41 0.24
CA GLY A 252 4.02 -8.84 1.59
C GLY A 252 5.41 -8.73 2.23
N LEU A 253 6.23 -9.77 2.11
CA LEU A 253 7.62 -9.75 2.60
C LEU A 253 8.46 -8.69 1.88
N GLN A 254 8.29 -8.53 0.57
CA GLN A 254 8.95 -7.46 -0.19
C GLN A 254 8.63 -6.08 0.40
N GLY A 255 7.35 -5.79 0.63
CA GLY A 255 6.93 -4.52 1.21
C GLY A 255 7.42 -4.31 2.65
N MET A 256 7.41 -5.37 3.45
CA MET A 256 7.93 -5.33 4.83
C MET A 256 9.43 -5.03 4.86
N VAL A 257 10.24 -5.72 4.04
CA VAL A 257 11.70 -5.48 3.95
C VAL A 257 11.99 -4.08 3.40
N PHE A 258 11.18 -3.60 2.45
CA PHE A 258 11.28 -2.23 1.92
C PHE A 258 11.02 -1.18 3.01
N SER A 259 9.99 -1.38 3.83
CA SER A 259 9.69 -0.50 4.98
C SER A 259 10.84 -0.49 5.98
N LEU A 260 11.43 -1.65 6.26
CA LEU A 260 12.59 -1.76 7.16
C LEU A 260 13.83 -1.03 6.59
N ALA A 261 14.09 -1.15 5.29
CA ALA A 261 15.18 -0.42 4.63
C ALA A 261 15.01 1.10 4.73
N ASN A 262 13.77 1.60 4.61
CA ASN A 262 13.48 3.03 4.80
C ASN A 262 13.75 3.50 6.23
N VAL A 263 13.48 2.67 7.25
CA VAL A 263 13.84 2.98 8.65
C VAL A 263 15.36 3.10 8.80
N CYS A 264 16.15 2.24 8.15
CA CYS A 264 17.61 2.33 8.18
C CYS A 264 18.12 3.61 7.49
N ILE A 265 17.54 4.00 6.35
CA ILE A 265 17.89 5.28 5.70
C ILE A 265 17.51 6.47 6.59
N GLN A 266 16.38 6.42 7.28
CA GLN A 266 16.00 7.45 8.26
C GLN A 266 17.05 7.61 9.36
N SER A 267 17.68 6.53 9.81
CA SER A 267 18.79 6.62 10.76
C SER A 267 19.98 7.41 10.18
N GLY A 268 20.28 7.24 8.89
CA GLY A 268 21.28 8.06 8.19
C GLY A 268 20.88 9.54 8.11
N ILE A 269 19.61 9.83 7.81
CA ILE A 269 19.09 11.21 7.79
C ILE A 269 19.20 11.87 9.17
N ASN A 270 18.98 11.12 10.24
CA ASN A 270 19.03 11.63 11.61
C ASN A 270 20.43 12.18 11.98
N SER A 271 21.50 11.70 11.35
CA SER A 271 22.86 12.22 11.58
C SER A 271 23.07 13.64 11.08
N PHE A 272 22.18 14.17 10.23
CA PHE A 272 22.23 15.57 9.74
C PHE A 272 21.45 16.56 10.63
N GLY A 273 21.03 16.11 11.82
CA GLY A 273 20.37 16.94 12.82
C GLY A 273 18.94 17.35 12.47
N ALA A 274 18.40 18.28 13.24
CA ALA A 274 16.98 18.67 13.14
C ALA A 274 16.60 19.22 11.76
N GLY A 275 17.48 19.99 11.12
CA GLY A 275 17.26 20.53 9.77
C GLY A 275 17.13 19.41 8.72
N GLY A 276 18.03 18.42 8.75
CA GLY A 276 18.01 17.28 7.85
C GLY A 276 16.75 16.42 8.02
N ILE A 277 16.35 16.15 9.28
CA ILE A 277 15.13 15.38 9.60
C ILE A 277 13.89 16.14 9.12
N ALA A 278 13.74 17.40 9.48
CA ALA A 278 12.58 18.20 9.13
C ALA A 278 12.48 18.44 7.60
N GLY A 279 13.62 18.76 6.95
CA GLY A 279 13.67 18.95 5.50
C GLY A 279 13.29 17.69 4.73
N SER A 280 13.79 16.51 5.16
CA SER A 280 13.41 15.23 4.59
C SER A 280 11.91 14.93 4.79
N ALA A 281 11.35 15.25 5.96
CA ALA A 281 9.95 15.02 6.26
C ALA A 281 9.03 15.90 5.40
N VAL A 282 9.42 17.14 5.10
CA VAL A 282 8.65 18.01 4.20
C VAL A 282 8.56 17.39 2.80
N GLU A 283 9.69 17.00 2.23
CA GLU A 283 9.71 16.43 0.88
C GLU A 283 8.99 15.09 0.80
N LEU A 284 9.13 14.21 1.80
CA LEU A 284 8.52 12.88 1.84
C LEU A 284 6.99 12.94 1.69
N ASN A 285 6.33 14.00 2.15
CA ASN A 285 4.90 14.17 1.91
C ASN A 285 4.58 14.27 0.42
N TYR A 286 5.40 14.97 -0.36
CA TYR A 286 5.21 15.15 -1.80
C TYR A 286 5.62 13.89 -2.58
N GLU A 287 6.70 13.22 -2.15
CA GLU A 287 7.12 11.92 -2.69
C GLU A 287 5.99 10.89 -2.60
N TYR A 288 5.28 10.80 -1.46
CA TYR A 288 4.14 9.90 -1.32
C TYR A 288 3.01 10.18 -2.32
N PHE A 289 2.68 11.44 -2.60
CA PHE A 289 1.65 11.75 -3.60
C PHE A 289 2.03 11.24 -5.00
N ALA A 290 3.30 11.41 -5.39
CA ALA A 290 3.81 10.92 -6.67
C ALA A 290 3.81 9.38 -6.70
N TYR A 291 4.29 8.74 -5.63
CA TYR A 291 4.33 7.29 -5.51
C TYR A 291 2.93 6.64 -5.50
N TYR A 292 1.90 7.29 -4.92
CA TYR A 292 0.54 6.74 -4.94
C TYR A 292 -0.01 6.59 -6.36
N LEU A 293 0.38 7.45 -7.30
CA LEU A 293 0.03 7.27 -8.70
C LEU A 293 0.71 6.04 -9.30
N VAL A 294 2.01 5.88 -9.04
CA VAL A 294 2.76 4.69 -9.50
C VAL A 294 2.14 3.41 -8.95
N ASN A 295 1.83 3.39 -7.65
CA ASN A 295 1.22 2.24 -6.98
C ASN A 295 -0.18 1.92 -7.54
N ALA A 296 -0.99 2.92 -7.84
CA ALA A 296 -2.31 2.74 -8.45
C ALA A 296 -2.22 2.06 -9.82
N PHE A 297 -1.28 2.50 -10.67
CA PHE A 297 -1.03 1.83 -11.95
C PHE A 297 -0.40 0.45 -11.77
N ALA A 298 0.48 0.25 -10.78
CA ALA A 298 1.03 -1.07 -10.46
C ALA A 298 -0.07 -2.07 -10.07
N GLN A 299 -1.00 -1.68 -9.20
CA GLN A 299 -2.15 -2.52 -8.86
C GLN A 299 -3.08 -2.77 -10.06
N THR A 300 -3.26 -1.75 -10.91
CA THR A 300 -4.03 -1.88 -12.16
C THR A 300 -3.43 -2.95 -13.06
N VAL A 301 -2.13 -2.89 -13.34
CA VAL A 301 -1.48 -3.88 -14.21
C VAL A 301 -1.47 -5.28 -13.60
N VAL A 302 -1.43 -5.43 -12.27
CA VAL A 302 -1.58 -6.75 -11.62
C VAL A 302 -2.90 -7.39 -12.02
N THR A 303 -4.01 -6.68 -11.84
CA THR A 303 -5.36 -7.22 -12.06
C THR A 303 -5.61 -7.47 -13.55
N PHE A 304 -5.31 -6.48 -14.41
CA PHE A 304 -5.49 -6.60 -15.85
C PHE A 304 -4.61 -7.72 -16.45
N THR A 305 -3.34 -7.79 -16.05
CA THR A 305 -2.45 -8.89 -16.47
C THR A 305 -2.97 -10.23 -15.98
N GLY A 306 -3.44 -10.30 -14.72
CA GLY A 306 -4.01 -11.53 -14.17
C GLY A 306 -5.15 -12.08 -15.00
N GLN A 307 -6.14 -11.25 -15.36
CA GLN A 307 -7.27 -11.68 -16.20
C GLN A 307 -6.81 -12.07 -17.62
N ASN A 308 -6.00 -11.24 -18.28
CA ASN A 308 -5.58 -11.49 -19.65
C ASN A 308 -4.59 -12.68 -19.76
N TYR A 309 -3.77 -12.91 -18.74
CA TYR A 309 -2.96 -14.11 -18.64
C TYR A 309 -3.80 -15.37 -18.46
N GLY A 310 -4.85 -15.30 -17.63
CA GLY A 310 -5.84 -16.38 -17.50
C GLY A 310 -6.52 -16.70 -18.83
N ALA A 311 -6.83 -15.70 -19.62
CA ALA A 311 -7.39 -15.82 -20.97
C ALA A 311 -6.35 -16.23 -22.05
N LYS A 312 -5.07 -16.35 -21.70
CA LYS A 312 -3.94 -16.63 -22.61
C LYS A 312 -3.75 -15.59 -23.74
N ASP A 313 -4.14 -14.34 -23.51
CA ASP A 313 -3.99 -13.23 -24.47
C ASP A 313 -2.64 -12.53 -24.24
N GLU A 314 -1.60 -12.99 -24.93
CA GLU A 314 -0.25 -12.41 -24.84
C GLU A 314 -0.21 -10.98 -25.35
N GLU A 315 -0.89 -10.68 -26.47
CA GLU A 315 -0.84 -9.35 -27.08
C GLU A 315 -1.48 -8.30 -26.16
N ARG A 316 -2.56 -8.65 -25.47
CA ARG A 316 -3.14 -7.74 -24.48
C ARG A 316 -2.24 -7.59 -23.26
N CYS A 317 -1.58 -8.64 -22.77
CA CYS A 317 -0.59 -8.53 -21.70
C CYS A 317 0.57 -7.58 -22.07
N LYS A 318 1.06 -7.62 -23.33
CA LYS A 318 2.07 -6.67 -23.84
C LYS A 318 1.56 -5.23 -23.85
N LYS A 319 0.31 -5.03 -24.31
CA LYS A 319 -0.32 -3.70 -24.34
C LYS A 319 -0.55 -3.16 -22.93
N ILE A 320 -1.01 -4.00 -21.98
CA ILE A 320 -1.20 -3.63 -20.57
C ILE A 320 0.13 -3.15 -19.97
N PHE A 321 1.21 -3.88 -20.17
CA PHE A 321 2.54 -3.48 -19.70
C PHE A 321 2.96 -2.11 -20.27
N ARG A 322 2.86 -1.94 -21.60
CA ARG A 322 3.26 -0.69 -22.28
C ARG A 322 2.43 0.51 -21.80
N LEU A 323 1.11 0.36 -21.77
CA LEU A 323 0.19 1.41 -21.33
C LEU A 323 0.36 1.71 -19.84
N GLY A 324 0.47 0.69 -18.99
CA GLY A 324 0.71 0.85 -17.57
C GLY A 324 2.01 1.60 -17.31
N MET A 325 3.10 1.24 -18.00
CA MET A 325 4.38 1.93 -17.90
C MET A 325 4.26 3.39 -18.34
N LEU A 326 3.67 3.63 -19.52
CA LEU A 326 3.51 4.98 -20.08
C LEU A 326 2.67 5.87 -19.14
N CYS A 327 1.50 5.40 -18.74
CA CYS A 327 0.61 6.17 -17.86
C CYS A 327 1.26 6.44 -16.49
N SER A 328 1.94 5.45 -15.90
CA SER A 328 2.64 5.60 -14.62
C SER A 328 3.77 6.61 -14.71
N VAL A 329 4.65 6.49 -15.71
CA VAL A 329 5.78 7.43 -15.90
C VAL A 329 5.30 8.84 -16.18
N ILE A 330 4.28 9.00 -17.06
CA ILE A 330 3.76 10.33 -17.40
C ILE A 330 3.07 10.97 -16.21
N SER A 331 2.17 10.26 -15.51
CA SER A 331 1.42 10.83 -14.40
C SER A 331 2.33 11.19 -13.22
N CYS A 332 3.24 10.29 -12.85
CA CYS A 332 4.24 10.53 -11.81
C CYS A 332 5.21 11.65 -12.24
N GLY A 333 5.71 11.61 -13.48
CA GLY A 333 6.65 12.60 -14.01
C GLY A 333 6.06 14.01 -14.07
N ILE A 334 4.80 14.16 -14.50
CA ILE A 334 4.11 15.46 -14.49
C ILE A 334 3.99 15.99 -13.07
N LEU A 335 3.50 15.16 -12.11
CA LEU A 335 3.29 15.58 -10.74
C LEU A 335 4.63 15.93 -10.05
N SER A 336 5.65 15.10 -10.21
CA SER A 336 6.99 15.35 -9.70
C SER A 336 7.59 16.63 -10.29
N THR A 337 7.43 16.85 -11.60
CA THR A 337 7.91 18.09 -12.26
C THR A 337 7.22 19.32 -11.69
N ILE A 338 5.91 19.28 -11.49
CA ILE A 338 5.17 20.39 -10.85
C ILE A 338 5.75 20.68 -9.46
N PHE A 339 5.93 19.66 -8.63
CA PHE A 339 6.49 19.84 -7.30
C PHE A 339 7.94 20.39 -7.31
N VAL A 340 8.77 19.88 -8.20
CA VAL A 340 10.18 20.32 -8.33
C VAL A 340 10.29 21.75 -8.88
N VAL A 341 9.51 22.10 -9.90
CA VAL A 341 9.54 23.47 -10.50
C VAL A 341 9.04 24.49 -9.48
N PHE A 342 7.95 24.19 -8.79
CA PHE A 342 7.37 25.08 -7.77
C PHE A 342 7.84 24.77 -6.34
N ARG A 343 8.99 24.10 -6.16
CA ARG A 343 9.47 23.65 -4.86
C ARG A 343 9.57 24.76 -3.80
N THR A 344 9.94 25.98 -4.20
CA THR A 344 10.01 27.12 -3.29
C THR A 344 8.66 27.41 -2.65
N PHE A 345 7.59 27.37 -3.43
CA PHE A 345 6.22 27.52 -2.93
C PHE A 345 5.84 26.34 -2.00
N PHE A 346 6.05 25.10 -2.46
CA PHE A 346 5.66 23.91 -1.71
C PHE A 346 6.43 23.73 -0.40
N ILE A 347 7.74 24.00 -0.37
CA ILE A 347 8.54 23.98 0.86
C ILE A 347 8.10 25.11 1.79
N GLY A 348 7.84 26.31 1.23
CA GLY A 348 7.41 27.49 2.00
C GLY A 348 6.04 27.31 2.69
N LEU A 349 5.19 26.37 2.27
CA LEU A 349 3.96 26.01 2.99
C LEU A 349 4.23 25.36 4.35
N PHE A 350 5.40 24.75 4.54
CA PHE A 350 5.75 24.01 5.76
C PHE A 350 6.74 24.75 6.65
N THR A 351 7.67 25.50 6.06
CA THR A 351 8.75 26.11 6.83
C THR A 351 9.29 27.38 6.19
N SER A 352 9.77 28.28 7.05
CA SER A 352 10.60 29.45 6.68
C SER A 352 12.04 29.31 7.20
N ASP A 353 12.38 28.21 7.88
CA ASP A 353 13.73 27.98 8.40
C ASP A 353 14.69 27.66 7.25
N PRO A 354 15.79 28.44 7.07
CA PRO A 354 16.74 28.25 5.99
C PRO A 354 17.42 26.86 6.00
N SER A 355 17.69 26.30 7.17
CA SER A 355 18.32 24.98 7.30
C SER A 355 17.38 23.88 6.80
N VAL A 356 16.13 23.88 7.25
CA VAL A 356 15.10 22.94 6.81
C VAL A 356 14.84 23.08 5.31
N TYR A 357 14.76 24.31 4.82
CA TYR A 357 14.58 24.60 3.40
C TYR A 357 15.70 24.02 2.55
N HIS A 358 16.96 24.17 2.95
CA HIS A 358 18.11 23.65 2.23
C HIS A 358 18.04 22.13 2.02
N TYR A 359 17.82 21.35 3.09
CA TYR A 359 17.72 19.89 3.00
C TYR A 359 16.49 19.43 2.22
N ALA A 360 15.34 20.09 2.39
CA ALA A 360 14.15 19.82 1.61
C ALA A 360 14.42 20.04 0.11
N GLN A 361 15.04 21.16 -0.27
CA GLN A 361 15.37 21.48 -1.66
C GLN A 361 16.29 20.44 -2.29
N LEU A 362 17.34 20.00 -1.57
CA LEU A 362 18.23 18.95 -2.07
C LEU A 362 17.47 17.66 -2.35
N ARG A 363 16.60 17.23 -1.44
CA ARG A 363 15.82 16.01 -1.61
C ARG A 363 14.80 16.13 -2.75
N PHE A 364 14.13 17.28 -2.94
CA PHE A 364 13.29 17.54 -4.12
C PHE A 364 14.06 17.35 -5.43
N LEU A 365 15.30 17.85 -5.50
CA LEU A 365 16.11 17.77 -6.70
C LEU A 365 16.67 16.38 -6.98
N ILE A 366 17.05 15.64 -5.93
CA ILE A 366 17.73 14.34 -6.07
C ILE A 366 16.75 13.19 -6.07
N VAL A 367 15.72 13.21 -5.22
CA VAL A 367 14.78 12.08 -5.05
C VAL A 367 13.55 12.29 -5.93
N LEU A 368 12.79 13.35 -5.68
CA LEU A 368 11.50 13.56 -6.34
C LEU A 368 11.62 13.75 -7.86
N THR A 369 12.71 14.34 -8.36
CA THR A 369 12.97 14.47 -9.80
C THR A 369 13.01 13.12 -10.51
N PHE A 370 13.54 12.10 -9.86
CA PHE A 370 13.70 10.77 -10.43
C PHE A 370 12.64 9.77 -9.97
N GLU A 371 11.62 10.19 -9.20
CA GLU A 371 10.59 9.31 -8.65
C GLU A 371 9.87 8.48 -9.74
N CYS A 372 9.71 9.00 -10.94
CA CYS A 372 9.13 8.28 -12.07
C CYS A 372 9.88 6.98 -12.45
N LEU A 373 11.17 6.84 -12.07
CA LEU A 373 11.94 5.61 -12.29
C LEU A 373 11.39 4.42 -11.49
N THR A 374 10.68 4.69 -10.38
CA THR A 374 10.00 3.66 -9.59
C THR A 374 8.98 2.88 -10.41
N SER A 375 8.36 3.51 -11.42
CA SER A 375 7.46 2.86 -12.37
C SER A 375 8.11 1.64 -13.04
N SER A 376 9.42 1.66 -13.27
CA SER A 376 10.13 0.59 -13.99
C SER A 376 10.05 -0.76 -13.28
N TYR A 377 10.23 -0.80 -11.97
CA TYR A 377 10.14 -2.03 -11.19
C TYR A 377 8.73 -2.30 -10.65
N GLU A 378 7.94 -1.27 -10.36
CA GLU A 378 6.57 -1.45 -9.86
C GLU A 378 5.63 -2.01 -10.94
N ILE A 379 5.67 -1.45 -12.16
CA ILE A 379 4.82 -1.92 -13.26
C ILE A 379 5.28 -3.31 -13.75
N SER A 380 6.59 -3.51 -13.92
CA SER A 380 7.14 -4.82 -14.33
C SER A 380 6.88 -5.88 -13.28
N GLY A 381 7.07 -5.53 -11.99
CA GLY A 381 6.76 -6.39 -10.86
C GLY A 381 5.26 -6.69 -10.76
N GLY A 382 4.40 -5.70 -11.02
CA GLY A 382 2.95 -5.86 -11.09
C GLY A 382 2.54 -6.88 -12.15
N CYS A 383 3.09 -6.79 -13.35
CA CYS A 383 2.84 -7.78 -14.41
C CYS A 383 3.33 -9.18 -14.01
N LEU A 384 4.52 -9.29 -13.43
CA LEU A 384 5.04 -10.57 -12.93
C LEU A 384 4.14 -11.19 -11.85
N ARG A 385 3.62 -10.38 -10.93
CA ARG A 385 2.63 -10.82 -9.94
C ARG A 385 1.33 -11.27 -10.62
N GLY A 386 0.85 -10.54 -11.63
CA GLY A 386 -0.31 -10.93 -12.44
C GLY A 386 -0.13 -12.28 -13.15
N PHE A 387 1.09 -12.61 -13.58
CA PHE A 387 1.45 -13.95 -14.07
C PHE A 387 1.58 -15.02 -12.97
N GLY A 388 1.34 -14.68 -11.70
CA GLY A 388 1.53 -15.59 -10.57
C GLY A 388 3.00 -15.81 -10.18
N ARG A 389 3.94 -14.98 -10.65
CA ARG A 389 5.38 -15.08 -10.41
C ARG A 389 5.86 -13.99 -9.41
N SER A 390 5.26 -13.96 -8.23
CA SER A 390 5.50 -12.92 -7.22
C SER A 390 6.90 -12.99 -6.55
N MET A 391 7.49 -14.18 -6.46
CA MET A 391 8.80 -14.37 -5.84
C MET A 391 9.91 -13.63 -6.61
N THR A 392 9.84 -13.61 -7.94
CA THR A 392 10.88 -12.99 -8.79
C THR A 392 11.02 -11.48 -8.52
N PRO A 393 9.96 -10.65 -8.64
CA PRO A 393 10.09 -9.22 -8.33
C PRO A 393 10.41 -8.98 -6.85
N ALA A 394 9.90 -9.82 -5.93
CA ALA A 394 10.20 -9.69 -4.50
C ALA A 394 11.71 -9.80 -4.22
N ILE A 395 12.35 -10.88 -4.69
CA ILE A 395 13.79 -11.09 -4.50
C ILE A 395 14.59 -9.95 -5.14
N LEU A 396 14.30 -9.61 -6.41
CA LEU A 396 15.07 -8.60 -7.14
C LEU A 396 14.93 -7.20 -6.51
N THR A 397 13.74 -6.84 -6.00
CA THR A 397 13.54 -5.56 -5.30
C THR A 397 14.24 -5.54 -3.95
N VAL A 398 14.20 -6.64 -3.19
CA VAL A 398 14.92 -6.73 -1.92
C VAL A 398 16.42 -6.55 -2.13
N PHE A 399 17.02 -7.23 -3.10
CA PHE A 399 18.45 -7.06 -3.38
C PHE A 399 18.76 -5.69 -3.98
N GLY A 400 18.04 -5.24 -4.98
CA GLY A 400 18.34 -4.02 -5.73
C GLY A 400 18.04 -2.74 -4.95
N SER A 401 17.00 -2.72 -4.12
CA SER A 401 16.65 -1.54 -3.34
C SER A 401 17.07 -1.66 -1.88
N CYS A 402 16.76 -2.78 -1.19
CA CYS A 402 16.97 -2.83 0.25
C CYS A 402 18.42 -3.14 0.60
N VAL A 403 18.98 -4.24 0.08
CA VAL A 403 20.36 -4.64 0.40
C VAL A 403 21.35 -3.58 -0.10
N LEU A 404 21.17 -3.06 -1.31
CA LEU A 404 22.03 -2.01 -1.85
C LEU A 404 22.04 -0.76 -0.97
N ARG A 405 20.85 -0.31 -0.49
CA ARG A 405 20.74 0.85 0.40
C ARG A 405 21.45 0.63 1.73
N LEU A 406 21.36 -0.57 2.30
CA LEU A 406 22.07 -0.90 3.53
C LEU A 406 23.60 -0.91 3.33
N ILE A 407 24.08 -1.48 2.23
CA ILE A 407 25.51 -1.46 1.88
C ILE A 407 25.98 -0.02 1.68
N TRP A 408 25.22 0.80 0.95
CA TRP A 408 25.55 2.20 0.72
C TRP A 408 25.64 3.00 2.01
N LEU A 409 24.69 2.82 2.91
CA LEU A 409 24.68 3.45 4.22
C LEU A 409 25.90 3.02 5.06
N ALA A 410 26.24 1.73 5.05
CA ALA A 410 27.36 1.19 5.81
C ALA A 410 28.74 1.52 5.23
N THR A 411 28.82 1.91 3.96
CA THR A 411 30.08 2.20 3.28
C THR A 411 30.19 3.67 2.90
N VAL A 412 29.52 4.08 1.85
CA VAL A 412 29.65 5.43 1.26
C VAL A 412 29.31 6.53 2.27
N CYS A 413 28.20 6.38 3.01
CA CYS A 413 27.79 7.39 3.99
C CYS A 413 28.69 7.42 5.23
N ASN A 414 29.38 6.34 5.57
CA ASN A 414 30.36 6.33 6.64
C ASN A 414 31.68 6.99 6.22
N TRP A 415 32.03 6.92 4.93
CA TRP A 415 33.25 7.57 4.43
C TRP A 415 33.05 9.04 4.11
N PHE A 416 31.88 9.39 3.62
CA PHE A 416 31.51 10.74 3.22
C PHE A 416 30.22 11.14 3.94
N HIS A 417 30.34 12.00 4.94
CA HIS A 417 29.19 12.52 5.69
C HIS A 417 28.50 13.64 4.87
N ASP A 418 27.84 13.26 3.79
CA ASP A 418 27.21 14.15 2.81
C ASP A 418 25.75 13.74 2.57
N TYR A 419 24.83 14.69 2.70
CA TYR A 419 23.40 14.47 2.54
C TYR A 419 23.03 14.18 1.08
N GLU A 420 23.70 14.82 0.12
CA GLU A 420 23.44 14.58 -1.30
C GLU A 420 23.81 13.15 -1.69
N LEU A 421 24.95 12.65 -1.21
CA LEU A 421 25.35 11.27 -1.41
C LEU A 421 24.42 10.28 -0.72
N LEU A 422 23.90 10.62 0.46
CA LEU A 422 22.87 9.78 1.11
C LEU A 422 21.59 9.72 0.27
N MET A 423 21.14 10.85 -0.31
CA MET A 423 19.92 10.87 -1.14
C MET A 423 20.15 10.22 -2.53
N ALA A 424 21.35 10.27 -3.07
CA ALA A 424 21.68 9.70 -4.38
C ALA A 424 21.43 8.18 -4.47
N ILE A 425 21.40 7.46 -3.34
CA ILE A 425 21.09 6.02 -3.32
C ILE A 425 19.68 5.71 -3.85
N TYR A 426 18.72 6.65 -3.71
CA TYR A 426 17.36 6.43 -4.18
C TYR A 426 17.32 6.22 -5.70
N PRO A 427 17.72 7.20 -6.55
CA PRO A 427 17.71 7.01 -8.00
C PRO A 427 18.64 5.87 -8.47
N ILE A 428 19.82 5.68 -7.83
CA ILE A 428 20.74 4.59 -8.16
C ILE A 428 20.07 3.24 -7.93
N SER A 429 19.44 3.04 -6.77
CA SER A 429 18.75 1.80 -6.44
C SER A 429 17.54 1.55 -7.36
N TRP A 430 16.83 2.60 -7.77
CA TRP A 430 15.68 2.50 -8.67
C TRP A 430 16.09 2.07 -10.09
N VAL A 431 17.17 2.63 -10.62
CA VAL A 431 17.71 2.23 -11.94
C VAL A 431 18.16 0.77 -11.92
N LEU A 432 18.90 0.37 -10.89
CA LEU A 432 19.38 -1.01 -10.78
C LEU A 432 18.23 -2.00 -10.64
N THR A 433 17.32 -1.75 -9.67
CA THR A 433 16.15 -2.59 -9.44
C THR A 433 15.25 -2.64 -10.68
N GLY A 434 14.99 -1.46 -11.27
CA GLY A 434 14.18 -1.35 -12.48
C GLY A 434 14.74 -2.19 -13.63
N THR A 435 16.04 -2.11 -13.87
CA THR A 435 16.70 -2.89 -14.91
C THR A 435 16.57 -4.39 -14.66
N MET A 436 16.84 -4.84 -13.42
CA MET A 436 16.72 -6.25 -13.06
C MET A 436 15.30 -6.79 -13.23
N VAL A 437 14.29 -6.06 -12.74
CA VAL A 437 12.89 -6.50 -12.80
C VAL A 437 12.35 -6.44 -14.24
N LEU A 438 12.75 -5.43 -15.04
CA LEU A 438 12.42 -5.34 -16.47
C LEU A 438 12.97 -6.54 -17.25
N VAL A 439 14.25 -6.88 -17.07
CA VAL A 439 14.87 -8.06 -17.70
C VAL A 439 14.14 -9.34 -17.29
N ALA A 440 13.81 -9.47 -16.00
CA ALA A 440 13.06 -10.62 -15.49
C ALA A 440 11.65 -10.69 -16.12
N TYR A 441 10.96 -9.56 -16.28
CA TYR A 441 9.66 -9.51 -16.96
C TYR A 441 9.74 -9.99 -18.40
N PHE A 442 10.67 -9.47 -19.21
CA PHE A 442 10.81 -9.88 -20.60
C PHE A 442 11.18 -11.36 -20.75
N ARG A 443 12.10 -11.87 -19.91
CA ARG A 443 12.47 -13.29 -19.89
C ARG A 443 11.30 -14.19 -19.47
N THR A 444 10.58 -13.81 -18.43
CA THR A 444 9.45 -14.60 -17.91
C THR A 444 8.30 -14.64 -18.91
N ARG A 445 7.94 -13.48 -19.48
CA ARG A 445 6.90 -13.41 -20.52
C ARG A 445 7.23 -14.33 -21.67
N LYS A 446 8.46 -14.26 -22.22
CA LYS A 446 8.88 -15.12 -23.31
C LYS A 446 8.73 -16.60 -22.99
N LYS A 447 9.02 -17.01 -21.75
CA LYS A 447 8.88 -18.42 -21.32
C LYS A 447 7.43 -18.87 -21.10
N LEU A 448 6.52 -17.97 -20.79
CA LEU A 448 5.13 -18.31 -20.46
C LEU A 448 4.22 -18.42 -21.71
N PHE A 449 4.61 -17.80 -22.81
CA PHE A 449 3.82 -17.76 -24.03
C PHE A 449 4.50 -18.44 -25.23
N LEU A 450 5.69 -19.04 -25.02
CA LEU A 450 6.30 -20.01 -25.93
C LEU A 450 5.77 -21.40 -25.59
#